data_f00392c96a361ca9e6159c7c7586c370
#
_entry.id   f00392c96a361ca9e6159c7c7586c370
#
_cell.length_a   1.000
_cell.length_b   1.000
_cell.length_c   1.000
_cell.angle_alpha   90.00
_cell.angle_beta   90.00
_cell.angle_gamma   90.00
#
_symmetry.space_group_name_H-M   'P 1'
#
loop_
_entity.id
_entity.type
_entity.pdbx_description
1 polymer ?
#
loop_
_entity_poly.entity_id
_entity_poly.type
_entity_poly.pdbx_seq_one_letter_code
_entity_poly.pdbx_strand_id
1 'polypeptide(L)'
;MKQIFSLLTLCAVLLLAGCSSNDEGWQSLLDKDLSHWRVYQSYQHTNDFRGRAPVNEAGEKIAPIGYDKNLYGLFTVEEQDGEPVLHVSGETYGCVISNQSYRNYHLRLQVKFGQKRWEPRLEKALDSGLLYHSVGDAGVDYWLSWMRSFEFQVMQSGTTEGNSGDFWSIAGSKADIKISQPDPDVRTYYYDPEGEWLTVGSRGVTNFCGTVDYNSPEGEWTTLELICYEGKSLHIVNGNVAMALQNLRYTSEQGDVPLIEGRLQLQSEAGEVFYKGIEIRPIDAMPEQYLPYFE
;
A
#
# COMPACT_ATOMS: atom_id res chain seq x y z
N MET A 1 32.94 6.20 77.48
CA MET A 1 33.38 6.38 76.07
C MET A 1 32.43 5.61 75.20
N LYS A 2 31.49 6.25 74.55
CA LYS A 2 30.53 5.63 73.63
C LYS A 2 30.91 6.12 72.21
N GLN A 3 31.33 5.18 71.35
CA GLN A 3 31.59 5.44 69.93
C GLN A 3 30.28 5.39 69.21
N ILE A 4 29.97 6.47 68.46
CA ILE A 4 28.83 6.60 67.56
C ILE A 4 29.33 6.26 66.16
N PHE A 5 28.88 5.13 65.59
CA PHE A 5 29.07 4.80 64.19
C PHE A 5 28.04 5.54 63.33
N SER A 6 28.52 6.42 62.51
CA SER A 6 27.69 7.10 61.51
C SER A 6 27.63 6.26 60.22
N LEU A 7 26.46 5.76 59.90
CA LEU A 7 26.19 5.03 58.67
C LEU A 7 25.87 6.03 57.55
N LEU A 8 26.78 6.23 56.60
CA LEU A 8 26.53 6.98 55.36
C LEU A 8 25.82 6.05 54.38
N THR A 9 24.54 6.32 54.15
CA THR A 9 23.74 5.68 53.09
C THR A 9 24.00 6.42 51.78
N LEU A 10 24.70 5.74 50.88
CA LEU A 10 24.95 6.23 49.53
C LEU A 10 23.72 5.95 48.64
N CYS A 11 22.89 6.94 48.39
CA CYS A 11 21.80 6.86 47.41
C CYS A 11 22.41 6.91 45.99
N ALA A 12 22.49 5.77 45.32
CA ALA A 12 22.76 5.73 43.88
C ALA A 12 21.51 6.15 43.13
N VAL A 13 21.53 7.35 42.58
CA VAL A 13 20.50 7.82 41.63
C VAL A 13 20.84 7.15 40.30
N LEU A 14 20.08 6.10 39.93
CA LEU A 14 20.06 5.57 38.58
C LEU A 14 19.36 6.59 37.67
N LEU A 15 20.14 7.36 36.94
CA LEU A 15 19.65 8.12 35.77
C LEU A 15 19.28 7.10 34.68
N LEU A 16 18.00 6.75 34.61
CA LEU A 16 17.43 6.12 33.41
C LEU A 16 17.49 7.19 32.32
N ALA A 17 18.52 7.10 31.46
CA ALA A 17 18.51 7.77 30.17
C ALA A 17 17.39 7.14 29.35
N GLY A 18 16.20 7.75 29.39
CA GLY A 18 15.15 7.44 28.44
C GLY A 18 15.66 7.82 27.06
N CYS A 19 15.97 6.83 26.21
CA CYS A 19 15.96 7.05 24.79
C CYS A 19 14.55 7.53 24.43
N SER A 20 14.40 8.82 24.14
CA SER A 20 13.24 9.29 23.44
C SER A 20 13.33 8.76 22.02
N SER A 21 12.73 7.60 21.77
CA SER A 21 12.45 7.14 20.43
C SER A 21 11.49 8.14 19.79
N ASN A 22 11.74 8.52 18.54
CA ASN A 22 10.83 9.30 17.70
C ASN A 22 9.54 8.54 17.34
N ASP A 23 9.07 7.65 18.22
CA ASP A 23 7.93 6.74 18.02
C ASP A 23 6.61 7.27 18.61
N GLU A 24 6.56 8.55 19.03
CA GLU A 24 5.31 9.10 19.54
C GLU A 24 4.23 9.11 18.45
N GLY A 25 3.11 8.43 18.75
CA GLY A 25 1.90 8.42 17.95
C GLY A 25 1.81 7.31 16.90
N TRP A 26 2.83 6.49 16.67
CA TRP A 26 2.74 5.36 15.77
C TRP A 26 1.96 4.20 16.40
N GLN A 27 1.03 3.65 15.63
CA GLN A 27 0.26 2.46 15.96
C GLN A 27 0.62 1.34 14.98
N SER A 28 1.04 0.19 15.51
CA SER A 28 1.23 -1.02 14.69
C SER A 28 -0.12 -1.53 14.17
N LEU A 29 -0.17 -1.84 12.88
CA LEU A 29 -1.31 -2.49 12.22
C LEU A 29 -1.05 -3.98 11.96
N LEU A 30 0.13 -4.50 12.31
CA LEU A 30 0.46 -5.91 12.13
C LEU A 30 0.67 -6.57 13.48
N ASP A 31 -0.11 -7.59 13.75
CA ASP A 31 0.04 -8.51 14.87
C ASP A 31 -0.02 -9.97 14.37
N LYS A 32 0.28 -10.92 15.23
CA LYS A 32 0.33 -12.35 14.91
C LYS A 32 -1.00 -12.94 14.40
N ASP A 33 -2.13 -12.30 14.71
CA ASP A 33 -3.47 -12.82 14.42
C ASP A 33 -4.16 -12.06 13.28
N LEU A 34 -3.50 -11.08 12.64
CA LEU A 34 -4.09 -10.16 11.67
C LEU A 34 -5.34 -9.45 12.19
N SER A 35 -5.40 -9.15 13.50
CA SER A 35 -6.61 -8.64 14.15
C SER A 35 -7.08 -7.28 13.64
N HIS A 36 -6.20 -6.51 12.99
CA HIS A 36 -6.50 -5.22 12.36
C HIS A 36 -7.04 -5.36 10.94
N TRP A 37 -7.07 -6.58 10.38
CA TRP A 37 -7.36 -6.83 8.98
C TRP A 37 -8.46 -7.86 8.78
N ARG A 38 -9.17 -7.70 7.67
CA ARG A 38 -10.15 -8.65 7.15
C ARG A 38 -9.66 -9.18 5.80
N VAL A 39 -9.77 -10.47 5.58
CA VAL A 39 -9.37 -11.10 4.31
C VAL A 39 -10.51 -11.05 3.30
N TYR A 40 -10.18 -10.75 2.05
CA TYR A 40 -11.01 -11.03 0.88
C TYR A 40 -10.20 -11.82 -0.14
N GLN A 41 -10.75 -12.91 -0.66
CA GLN A 41 -10.17 -13.67 -1.78
C GLN A 41 -11.12 -13.67 -2.98
N SER A 42 -10.56 -13.43 -4.15
CA SER A 42 -11.29 -13.43 -5.41
C SER A 42 -11.15 -14.78 -6.11
N TYR A 43 -10.41 -14.85 -7.20
CA TYR A 43 -10.21 -16.00 -8.05
C TYR A 43 -8.74 -16.26 -8.28
N GLN A 44 -8.39 -17.50 -8.69
CA GLN A 44 -7.14 -17.74 -9.38
C GLN A 44 -7.29 -17.26 -10.83
N HIS A 45 -6.42 -16.35 -11.24
CA HIS A 45 -6.45 -15.82 -12.61
C HIS A 45 -5.57 -16.66 -13.53
N THR A 46 -5.87 -16.55 -14.83
CA THR A 46 -5.16 -17.22 -15.92
C THR A 46 -4.69 -16.18 -16.94
N ASN A 47 -3.81 -16.59 -17.86
CA ASN A 47 -3.28 -15.71 -18.91
C ASN A 47 -4.35 -15.11 -19.84
N ASP A 48 -5.50 -15.75 -19.94
CA ASP A 48 -6.62 -15.30 -20.77
C ASP A 48 -7.73 -14.57 -19.97
N PHE A 49 -7.50 -14.28 -18.69
CA PHE A 49 -8.43 -13.48 -17.90
C PHE A 49 -8.73 -12.14 -18.59
N ARG A 50 -10.01 -11.79 -18.64
CA ARG A 50 -10.52 -10.59 -19.34
C ARG A 50 -11.52 -9.82 -18.48
N GLY A 51 -11.30 -9.76 -17.16
CA GLY A 51 -12.18 -9.06 -16.23
C GLY A 51 -13.57 -9.71 -16.10
N ARG A 52 -13.65 -11.03 -16.28
CA ARG A 52 -14.90 -11.78 -16.19
C ARG A 52 -14.78 -12.88 -15.15
N ALA A 53 -15.83 -13.03 -14.35
CA ALA A 53 -15.90 -14.17 -13.43
C ALA A 53 -15.79 -15.49 -14.21
N PRO A 54 -15.00 -16.45 -13.70
CA PRO A 54 -14.97 -17.80 -14.26
C PRO A 54 -16.37 -18.41 -14.31
N VAL A 55 -16.59 -19.39 -15.21
CA VAL A 55 -17.85 -20.12 -15.30
C VAL A 55 -17.59 -21.60 -15.05
N ASN A 56 -18.59 -22.30 -14.51
CA ASN A 56 -18.58 -23.75 -14.36
C ASN A 56 -18.90 -24.46 -15.70
N GLU A 57 -18.91 -25.78 -15.70
CA GLU A 57 -19.24 -26.59 -16.88
C GLU A 57 -20.65 -26.32 -17.43
N ALA A 58 -21.58 -25.86 -16.62
CA ALA A 58 -22.93 -25.45 -17.02
C ALA A 58 -23.00 -24.02 -17.58
N GLY A 59 -21.88 -23.28 -17.62
CA GLY A 59 -21.82 -21.89 -18.08
C GLY A 59 -22.29 -20.86 -17.03
N GLU A 60 -22.47 -21.28 -15.79
CA GLU A 60 -22.87 -20.40 -14.70
C GLU A 60 -21.65 -19.72 -14.07
N LYS A 61 -21.77 -18.44 -13.71
CA LYS A 61 -20.68 -17.70 -13.04
C LYS A 61 -20.35 -18.32 -11.69
N ILE A 62 -19.06 -18.62 -11.49
CA ILE A 62 -18.55 -19.04 -10.19
C ILE A 62 -18.45 -17.81 -9.30
N ALA A 63 -18.94 -17.93 -8.05
CA ALA A 63 -18.77 -16.89 -7.05
C ALA A 63 -17.29 -16.79 -6.61
N PRO A 64 -16.82 -15.60 -6.22
CA PRO A 64 -15.48 -15.48 -5.62
C PRO A 64 -15.42 -16.28 -4.31
N ILE A 65 -14.22 -16.58 -3.84
CA ILE A 65 -14.01 -17.20 -2.53
C ILE A 65 -14.69 -16.34 -1.46
N GLY A 66 -14.53 -15.02 -1.53
CA GLY A 66 -15.26 -14.04 -0.71
C GLY A 66 -14.52 -13.62 0.55
N TYR A 67 -15.27 -12.96 1.43
CA TYR A 67 -14.75 -12.41 2.69
C TYR A 67 -14.54 -13.49 3.75
N ASP A 68 -13.61 -13.20 4.65
CA ASP A 68 -13.32 -13.94 5.89
C ASP A 68 -12.96 -15.43 5.65
N LYS A 69 -12.47 -15.71 4.49
CA LYS A 69 -11.91 -17.00 4.12
C LYS A 69 -10.45 -16.81 3.73
N ASN A 70 -9.59 -17.59 4.32
CA ASN A 70 -8.15 -17.58 4.03
C ASN A 70 -7.76 -18.96 3.49
N LEU A 71 -8.30 -19.30 2.31
CA LEU A 71 -8.02 -20.59 1.69
C LEU A 71 -6.55 -20.63 1.27
N TYR A 72 -5.95 -21.79 1.39
CA TYR A 72 -4.54 -22.07 1.10
C TYR A 72 -3.54 -21.36 2.02
N GLY A 73 -4.00 -20.66 3.08
CA GLY A 73 -3.14 -19.82 3.87
C GLY A 73 -2.56 -18.67 3.07
N LEU A 74 -3.39 -18.06 2.20
CA LEU A 74 -2.97 -16.97 1.31
C LEU A 74 -2.30 -15.83 2.07
N PHE A 75 -2.84 -15.50 3.25
CA PHE A 75 -2.30 -14.49 4.16
C PHE A 75 -1.97 -15.14 5.50
N THR A 76 -0.71 -15.19 5.86
CA THR A 76 -0.24 -15.71 7.16
C THR A 76 0.70 -14.72 7.81
N VAL A 77 0.81 -14.75 9.13
CA VAL A 77 1.83 -13.99 9.85
C VAL A 77 2.87 -14.96 10.37
N GLU A 78 4.11 -14.70 10.02
CA GLU A 78 5.30 -15.42 10.46
C GLU A 78 6.09 -14.52 11.41
N GLU A 79 6.89 -15.12 12.30
CA GLU A 79 7.86 -14.38 13.08
C GLU A 79 9.23 -14.48 12.40
N GLN A 80 9.81 -13.35 12.04
CA GLN A 80 11.15 -13.27 11.47
C GLN A 80 11.98 -12.28 12.31
N ASP A 81 13.10 -12.73 12.85
CA ASP A 81 13.99 -11.91 13.70
C ASP A 81 13.29 -11.24 14.89
N GLY A 82 12.22 -11.86 15.43
CA GLY A 82 11.43 -11.36 16.55
C GLY A 82 10.37 -10.33 16.18
N GLU A 83 10.12 -10.12 14.88
CA GLU A 83 9.10 -9.21 14.35
C GLU A 83 8.03 -9.98 13.57
N PRO A 84 6.74 -9.57 13.65
CA PRO A 84 5.70 -10.13 12.80
C PRO A 84 5.89 -9.71 11.36
N VAL A 85 5.80 -10.69 10.45
CA VAL A 85 5.89 -10.49 8.99
C VAL A 85 4.64 -11.07 8.35
N LEU A 86 3.88 -10.28 7.65
CA LEU A 86 2.78 -10.75 6.81
C LEU A 86 3.37 -11.41 5.57
N HIS A 87 3.13 -12.70 5.41
CA HIS A 87 3.43 -13.47 4.22
C HIS A 87 2.17 -13.61 3.35
N VAL A 88 2.26 -13.21 2.12
CA VAL A 88 1.25 -13.36 1.07
C VAL A 88 1.76 -14.37 0.05
N SER A 89 1.14 -15.55 -0.02
CA SER A 89 1.65 -16.64 -0.87
C SER A 89 1.40 -16.43 -2.37
N GLY A 90 0.36 -15.69 -2.75
CA GLY A 90 0.12 -15.20 -4.10
C GLY A 90 -0.76 -16.06 -5.01
N GLU A 91 -1.14 -17.28 -4.64
CA GLU A 91 -1.81 -18.23 -5.54
C GLU A 91 -3.24 -17.85 -5.95
N THR A 92 -3.88 -16.97 -5.24
CA THR A 92 -5.17 -16.38 -5.63
C THR A 92 -5.10 -14.86 -5.52
N TYR A 93 -5.88 -14.19 -6.36
CA TYR A 93 -6.07 -12.75 -6.21
C TYR A 93 -6.93 -12.47 -4.98
N GLY A 94 -6.59 -11.42 -4.24
CA GLY A 94 -7.25 -11.05 -3.01
C GLY A 94 -6.53 -9.94 -2.27
N CYS A 95 -6.99 -9.62 -1.09
CA CYS A 95 -6.36 -8.61 -0.25
C CYS A 95 -6.66 -8.83 1.24
N VAL A 96 -5.78 -8.33 2.09
CA VAL A 96 -6.16 -7.96 3.44
C VAL A 96 -6.67 -6.53 3.43
N ILE A 97 -7.75 -6.26 4.14
CA ILE A 97 -8.46 -4.98 4.19
C ILE A 97 -8.46 -4.50 5.63
N SER A 98 -7.99 -3.28 5.91
CA SER A 98 -8.00 -2.77 7.29
C SER A 98 -9.44 -2.69 7.84
N ASN A 99 -9.62 -3.05 9.11
CA ASN A 99 -10.93 -2.98 9.77
C ASN A 99 -11.40 -1.53 9.95
N GLN A 100 -10.47 -0.60 10.08
CA GLN A 100 -10.73 0.82 10.24
C GLN A 100 -10.50 1.60 8.93
N SER A 101 -11.22 2.71 8.80
CA SER A 101 -10.96 3.74 7.79
C SER A 101 -10.05 4.80 8.38
N TYR A 102 -9.21 5.38 7.54
CA TYR A 102 -8.22 6.39 7.93
C TYR A 102 -8.35 7.64 7.08
N ARG A 103 -8.13 8.77 7.72
CA ARG A 103 -8.05 10.10 7.11
C ARG A 103 -6.91 10.87 7.76
N ASN A 104 -6.17 11.66 7.00
CA ASN A 104 -5.07 12.49 7.50
C ASN A 104 -4.06 11.68 8.32
N TYR A 105 -3.25 10.90 7.64
CA TYR A 105 -2.32 9.97 8.29
C TYR A 105 -0.98 9.88 7.54
N HIS A 106 0.01 9.40 8.27
CA HIS A 106 1.26 8.91 7.74
C HIS A 106 1.34 7.40 8.02
N LEU A 107 1.41 6.60 6.98
CA LEU A 107 1.62 5.14 7.02
C LEU A 107 3.05 4.85 6.59
N ARG A 108 3.71 3.92 7.29
CA ARG A 108 4.99 3.36 6.85
C ARG A 108 4.95 1.85 6.92
N LEU A 109 5.70 1.19 6.05
CA LEU A 109 5.87 -0.26 6.04
C LEU A 109 7.12 -0.63 5.25
N GLN A 110 7.53 -1.89 5.36
CA GLN A 110 8.56 -2.47 4.52
C GLN A 110 7.99 -3.63 3.71
N VAL A 111 8.42 -3.75 2.47
CA VAL A 111 8.01 -4.80 1.54
C VAL A 111 9.22 -5.51 0.95
N LYS A 112 9.08 -6.82 0.72
CA LYS A 112 10.07 -7.65 0.03
C LYS A 112 9.36 -8.74 -0.75
N PHE A 113 9.73 -8.93 -2.01
CA PHE A 113 9.21 -10.04 -2.80
C PHE A 113 9.91 -11.35 -2.46
N GLY A 114 9.14 -12.46 -2.57
CA GLY A 114 9.64 -13.82 -2.50
C GLY A 114 10.06 -14.36 -3.86
N GLN A 115 9.93 -15.68 -4.04
CA GLN A 115 10.35 -16.36 -5.27
C GLN A 115 9.18 -17.00 -6.02
N LYS A 116 8.06 -17.26 -5.34
CA LYS A 116 6.93 -17.98 -5.94
C LYS A 116 6.15 -17.07 -6.87
N ARG A 117 5.79 -17.63 -8.01
CA ARG A 117 4.96 -16.99 -9.03
C ARG A 117 3.82 -17.93 -9.42
N TRP A 118 2.70 -17.34 -9.75
CA TRP A 118 1.50 -18.03 -10.18
C TRP A 118 1.00 -17.44 -11.49
N GLU A 119 0.14 -18.16 -12.22
CA GLU A 119 -0.51 -17.58 -13.37
C GLU A 119 -1.32 -16.34 -12.98
N PRO A 120 -1.26 -15.26 -13.77
CA PRO A 120 -0.64 -15.12 -15.10
C PRO A 120 0.80 -14.56 -15.08
N ARG A 121 1.52 -14.62 -13.94
CA ARG A 121 2.82 -13.95 -13.75
C ARG A 121 4.02 -14.89 -13.70
N LEU A 122 3.91 -16.13 -14.22
CA LEU A 122 5.03 -17.09 -14.18
C LEU A 122 6.33 -16.51 -14.78
N GLU A 123 6.20 -15.75 -15.87
CA GLU A 123 7.32 -15.15 -16.60
C GLU A 123 7.34 -13.62 -16.51
N LYS A 124 6.59 -13.02 -15.53
CA LYS A 124 6.48 -11.59 -15.35
C LYS A 124 7.10 -11.14 -14.04
N ALA A 125 7.29 -9.84 -13.89
CA ALA A 125 7.65 -9.23 -12.63
C ALA A 125 6.64 -9.57 -11.53
N LEU A 126 7.13 -9.72 -10.31
CA LEU A 126 6.28 -9.87 -9.13
C LEU A 126 5.61 -8.53 -8.81
N ASP A 127 4.32 -8.61 -8.47
CA ASP A 127 3.42 -7.49 -8.36
C ASP A 127 2.57 -7.59 -7.08
N SER A 128 2.31 -6.46 -6.49
CA SER A 128 1.41 -6.26 -5.37
C SER A 128 1.05 -4.77 -5.29
N GLY A 129 0.27 -4.37 -4.30
CA GLY A 129 -0.10 -2.97 -4.12
C GLY A 129 -0.54 -2.63 -2.71
N LEU A 130 -0.28 -1.39 -2.32
CA LEU A 130 -0.87 -0.73 -1.17
C LEU A 130 -2.00 0.16 -1.68
N LEU A 131 -3.25 -0.28 -1.47
CA LEU A 131 -4.42 0.50 -1.86
C LEU A 131 -4.93 1.31 -0.68
N TYR A 132 -5.29 2.56 -0.93
CA TYR A 132 -5.69 3.47 0.14
C TYR A 132 -6.97 4.24 -0.20
N HIS A 133 -7.60 4.79 0.84
CA HIS A 133 -8.94 5.40 0.78
C HIS A 133 -9.97 4.47 0.13
N SER A 134 -9.86 3.18 0.45
CA SER A 134 -10.71 2.14 -0.12
C SER A 134 -12.13 2.20 0.42
N VAL A 135 -13.13 2.23 -0.49
CA VAL A 135 -14.55 2.33 -0.14
C VAL A 135 -15.42 1.34 -0.92
N GLY A 136 -16.56 0.99 -0.36
CA GLY A 136 -17.52 0.04 -0.95
C GLY A 136 -17.11 -1.41 -0.70
N ASP A 137 -17.46 -2.28 -1.63
CA ASP A 137 -17.16 -3.71 -1.58
C ASP A 137 -15.91 -4.05 -2.38
N ALA A 138 -15.23 -5.14 -2.03
CA ALA A 138 -14.19 -5.74 -2.85
C ALA A 138 -14.78 -6.39 -4.11
N GLY A 139 -13.94 -6.58 -5.13
CA GLY A 139 -14.35 -7.22 -6.38
C GLY A 139 -15.04 -6.30 -7.39
N VAL A 140 -14.93 -4.98 -7.24
CA VAL A 140 -15.60 -3.99 -8.10
C VAL A 140 -14.70 -3.45 -9.22
N ASP A 141 -13.44 -3.80 -9.21
CA ASP A 141 -12.47 -3.41 -10.25
C ASP A 141 -12.43 -4.40 -11.42
N TYR A 142 -11.54 -4.15 -12.38
CA TYR A 142 -11.32 -5.03 -13.54
C TYR A 142 -10.88 -6.45 -13.15
N TRP A 143 -10.03 -6.56 -12.11
CA TRP A 143 -9.54 -7.85 -11.62
C TRP A 143 -10.54 -8.58 -10.72
N LEU A 144 -11.70 -7.98 -10.43
CA LEU A 144 -12.73 -8.51 -9.54
C LEU A 144 -12.19 -8.83 -8.13
N SER A 145 -11.23 -8.05 -7.66
CA SER A 145 -10.50 -8.32 -6.42
C SER A 145 -10.47 -7.13 -5.46
N TRP A 146 -10.36 -5.93 -5.99
CA TRP A 146 -10.10 -4.73 -5.19
C TRP A 146 -11.36 -3.92 -4.92
N MET A 147 -11.31 -3.13 -3.83
CA MET A 147 -12.28 -2.06 -3.58
C MET A 147 -11.95 -0.86 -4.46
N ARG A 148 -12.92 0.05 -4.67
CA ARG A 148 -12.60 1.38 -5.21
C ARG A 148 -11.60 2.08 -4.33
N SER A 149 -10.47 2.51 -4.88
CA SER A 149 -9.33 3.05 -4.15
C SER A 149 -8.34 3.74 -5.08
N PHE A 150 -7.30 4.31 -4.49
CA PHE A 150 -6.05 4.66 -5.18
C PHE A 150 -5.04 3.57 -4.89
N GLU A 151 -4.23 3.23 -5.86
CA GLU A 151 -3.17 2.25 -5.68
C GLU A 151 -1.80 2.94 -5.70
N PHE A 152 -1.05 2.67 -4.67
CA PHE A 152 0.38 2.82 -4.59
C PHE A 152 0.97 1.46 -5.00
N GLN A 153 1.37 1.36 -6.26
CA GLN A 153 1.94 0.15 -6.84
C GLN A 153 3.14 -0.34 -6.04
N VAL A 154 3.24 -1.65 -5.89
CA VAL A 154 4.39 -2.34 -5.31
C VAL A 154 4.90 -3.33 -6.35
N MET A 155 6.08 -3.08 -6.90
CA MET A 155 6.62 -3.84 -8.02
C MET A 155 8.03 -4.34 -7.72
N GLN A 156 8.36 -5.51 -8.23
CA GLN A 156 9.72 -6.04 -8.19
C GLN A 156 10.71 -5.07 -8.83
N SER A 157 11.86 -4.86 -8.19
CA SER A 157 12.90 -3.94 -8.64
C SER A 157 13.54 -4.39 -9.95
N GLY A 158 14.03 -3.42 -10.73
CA GLY A 158 14.80 -3.69 -11.94
C GLY A 158 13.99 -4.25 -13.12
N THR A 159 12.67 -4.05 -13.13
CA THR A 159 11.80 -4.47 -14.23
C THR A 159 11.43 -3.33 -15.15
N THR A 160 10.85 -3.64 -16.30
CA THR A 160 10.27 -2.64 -17.23
C THR A 160 8.74 -2.62 -17.17
N GLU A 161 8.13 -3.39 -16.25
CA GLU A 161 6.68 -3.53 -16.16
C GLU A 161 6.04 -2.47 -15.25
N GLY A 162 6.84 -1.76 -14.45
CA GLY A 162 6.42 -0.72 -13.52
C GLY A 162 7.39 -0.59 -12.35
N ASN A 163 7.09 0.33 -11.45
CA ASN A 163 7.91 0.60 -10.27
C ASN A 163 7.04 0.75 -9.02
N SER A 164 7.61 0.46 -7.85
CA SER A 164 6.94 0.87 -6.61
C SER A 164 6.79 2.39 -6.57
N GLY A 165 5.61 2.85 -6.18
CA GLY A 165 5.26 4.26 -6.21
C GLY A 165 4.45 4.70 -7.41
N ASP A 166 4.38 3.91 -8.48
CA ASP A 166 3.46 4.16 -9.59
C ASP A 166 2.02 4.30 -9.07
N PHE A 167 1.20 5.01 -9.84
CA PHE A 167 -0.21 5.20 -9.52
C PHE A 167 -1.12 4.45 -10.48
N TRP A 168 -2.09 3.70 -9.92
CA TRP A 168 -3.23 3.17 -10.63
C TRP A 168 -4.56 3.69 -10.07
N SER A 169 -5.46 4.00 -10.99
CA SER A 169 -6.86 4.32 -10.67
C SER A 169 -7.67 3.04 -10.56
N ILE A 170 -8.24 2.76 -9.40
CA ILE A 170 -9.03 1.55 -9.15
C ILE A 170 -10.52 1.90 -9.08
N ALA A 171 -11.32 1.21 -9.93
CA ALA A 171 -12.80 1.27 -9.94
C ALA A 171 -13.37 2.70 -10.00
N GLY A 172 -12.78 3.54 -10.86
CA GLY A 172 -13.31 4.88 -11.14
C GLY A 172 -12.77 5.98 -10.24
N SER A 173 -11.74 5.72 -9.44
CA SER A 173 -10.98 6.75 -8.73
C SER A 173 -10.19 7.64 -9.69
N LYS A 174 -9.76 8.80 -9.26
CA LYS A 174 -8.88 9.72 -9.99
C LYS A 174 -8.25 10.74 -9.08
N ALA A 175 -7.09 11.23 -9.52
CA ALA A 175 -6.33 12.27 -8.85
C ALA A 175 -5.78 13.24 -9.88
N ASP A 176 -5.37 14.42 -9.45
CA ASP A 176 -4.55 15.29 -10.27
C ASP A 176 -3.07 15.05 -9.90
N ILE A 177 -2.24 14.84 -10.92
CA ILE A 177 -0.81 14.52 -10.81
C ILE A 177 -0.06 15.44 -11.76
N LYS A 178 1.11 15.96 -11.35
CA LYS A 178 2.03 16.63 -12.26
C LYS A 178 2.70 15.59 -13.15
N ILE A 179 2.46 15.67 -14.43
CA ILE A 179 2.92 14.66 -15.38
C ILE A 179 3.59 15.23 -16.60
N SER A 180 4.48 14.44 -17.18
CA SER A 180 5.00 14.62 -18.52
C SER A 180 4.73 13.40 -19.37
N GLN A 181 4.70 13.60 -20.68
CA GLN A 181 4.65 12.56 -21.69
C GLN A 181 5.88 12.72 -22.58
N PRO A 182 7.00 12.07 -22.21
CA PRO A 182 8.29 12.29 -22.90
C PRO A 182 8.25 11.83 -24.36
N ASP A 183 7.42 10.86 -24.71
CA ASP A 183 7.20 10.40 -26.08
C ASP A 183 5.69 10.42 -26.41
N PRO A 184 5.23 11.33 -27.28
CA PRO A 184 3.81 11.43 -27.65
C PRO A 184 3.30 10.19 -28.40
N ASP A 185 4.14 9.37 -28.98
CA ASP A 185 3.75 8.11 -29.63
C ASP A 185 3.57 6.95 -28.63
N VAL A 186 4.10 7.10 -27.42
CA VAL A 186 3.93 6.17 -26.31
C VAL A 186 2.93 6.74 -25.32
N ARG A 187 1.78 6.09 -25.13
CA ARG A 187 0.71 6.54 -24.23
C ARG A 187 1.06 6.33 -22.73
N THR A 188 2.33 6.38 -22.36
CA THR A 188 2.79 6.27 -20.99
C THR A 188 3.09 7.66 -20.45
N TYR A 189 2.47 8.01 -19.35
CA TYR A 189 2.71 9.24 -18.62
C TYR A 189 3.56 8.93 -17.38
N TYR A 190 4.45 9.86 -17.07
CA TYR A 190 5.32 9.76 -15.91
C TYR A 190 5.15 10.96 -14.99
N TYR A 191 5.29 10.71 -13.70
CA TYR A 191 5.36 11.78 -12.72
C TYR A 191 6.56 12.68 -12.99
N ASP A 192 6.29 13.97 -13.03
CA ASP A 192 7.27 15.01 -13.25
C ASP A 192 6.93 16.18 -12.32
N PRO A 193 7.70 16.46 -11.27
CA PRO A 193 7.43 17.54 -10.33
C PRO A 193 7.37 18.93 -11.00
N GLU A 194 8.01 19.11 -12.15
CA GLU A 194 7.98 20.33 -12.96
C GLU A 194 6.89 20.29 -14.06
N GLY A 195 6.14 19.19 -14.14
CA GLY A 195 5.08 18.98 -15.14
C GLY A 195 3.81 19.76 -14.84
N GLU A 196 2.81 19.56 -15.71
CA GLU A 196 1.49 20.15 -15.53
C GLU A 196 0.57 19.24 -14.71
N TRP A 197 -0.27 19.86 -13.87
CA TRP A 197 -1.33 19.16 -13.17
C TRP A 197 -2.40 18.68 -14.15
N LEU A 198 -2.48 17.36 -14.37
CA LEU A 198 -3.50 16.73 -15.19
C LEU A 198 -4.24 15.65 -14.39
N THR A 199 -5.51 15.45 -14.75
CA THR A 199 -6.30 14.37 -14.12
C THR A 199 -5.86 13.01 -14.68
N VAL A 200 -5.46 12.12 -13.79
CA VAL A 200 -5.17 10.69 -14.02
C VAL A 200 -6.25 9.85 -13.34
N GLY A 201 -6.79 8.87 -14.04
CA GLY A 201 -7.88 8.02 -13.58
C GLY A 201 -9.14 8.17 -14.41
N SER A 202 -10.29 7.90 -13.83
CA SER A 202 -11.58 7.91 -14.52
C SER A 202 -11.85 9.23 -15.24
N ARG A 203 -12.04 9.14 -16.56
CA ARG A 203 -12.22 10.28 -17.48
C ARG A 203 -11.04 11.27 -17.50
N GLY A 204 -9.87 10.83 -17.04
CA GLY A 204 -8.63 11.58 -17.17
C GLY A 204 -7.87 11.24 -18.44
N VAL A 205 -6.61 11.70 -18.54
CA VAL A 205 -5.74 11.46 -19.71
C VAL A 205 -5.30 9.99 -19.80
N THR A 206 -5.19 9.30 -18.67
CA THR A 206 -4.81 7.89 -18.53
C THR A 206 -5.33 7.36 -17.20
N ASN A 207 -5.28 6.04 -16.97
CA ASN A 207 -5.57 5.41 -15.67
C ASN A 207 -4.32 5.07 -14.87
N PHE A 208 -3.14 5.28 -15.43
CA PHE A 208 -1.84 4.94 -14.88
C PHE A 208 -0.88 6.12 -14.99
N CYS A 209 -0.04 6.31 -13.99
CA CYS A 209 1.09 7.21 -14.04
C CYS A 209 2.32 6.53 -13.45
N GLY A 210 3.38 6.42 -14.25
CA GLY A 210 4.64 5.82 -13.84
C GLY A 210 5.54 6.77 -13.06
N THR A 211 6.50 6.19 -12.36
CA THR A 211 7.61 6.89 -11.69
C THR A 211 8.94 6.21 -11.99
N VAL A 212 10.03 6.68 -11.38
CA VAL A 212 11.34 6.03 -11.47
C VAL A 212 11.48 4.97 -10.38
N ASP A 213 12.37 3.99 -10.60
CA ASP A 213 12.64 2.92 -9.65
C ASP A 213 13.50 3.43 -8.48
N TYR A 214 12.90 3.45 -7.29
CA TYR A 214 13.57 3.74 -6.02
C TYR A 214 13.63 2.51 -5.10
N ASN A 215 13.27 1.31 -5.60
CA ASN A 215 13.30 0.09 -4.81
C ASN A 215 14.71 -0.25 -4.31
N SER A 216 14.77 -0.99 -3.24
CA SER A 216 15.98 -1.73 -2.86
C SER A 216 16.25 -2.85 -3.87
N PRO A 217 17.49 -3.35 -3.96
CA PRO A 217 17.81 -4.52 -4.77
C PRO A 217 16.92 -5.72 -4.46
N GLU A 218 16.77 -6.61 -5.45
CA GLU A 218 15.97 -7.83 -5.28
C GLU A 218 16.40 -8.64 -4.05
N GLY A 219 15.42 -9.06 -3.25
CA GLY A 219 15.65 -9.80 -2.01
C GLY A 219 15.90 -8.93 -0.77
N GLU A 220 16.04 -7.63 -0.92
CA GLU A 220 16.14 -6.67 0.18
C GLU A 220 14.80 -6.02 0.50
N TRP A 221 14.66 -5.47 1.72
CA TRP A 221 13.47 -4.75 2.15
C TRP A 221 13.46 -3.34 1.56
N THR A 222 12.38 -2.99 0.89
CA THR A 222 12.07 -1.63 0.42
C THR A 222 11.15 -0.95 1.42
N THR A 223 11.48 0.26 1.86
CA THR A 223 10.62 1.07 2.73
C THR A 223 9.64 1.87 1.90
N LEU A 224 8.36 1.76 2.22
CA LEU A 224 7.28 2.53 1.63
C LEU A 224 6.66 3.44 2.68
N GLU A 225 6.41 4.69 2.31
CA GLU A 225 5.67 5.63 3.15
C GLU A 225 4.54 6.26 2.31
N LEU A 226 3.35 6.31 2.90
CA LEU A 226 2.18 6.96 2.32
C LEU A 226 1.72 8.06 3.27
N ILE A 227 1.74 9.30 2.81
CA ILE A 227 1.24 10.45 3.57
C ILE A 227 -0.03 10.95 2.91
N CYS A 228 -1.14 10.98 3.66
CA CYS A 228 -2.42 11.49 3.18
C CYS A 228 -2.89 12.65 4.05
N TYR A 229 -3.20 13.80 3.45
CA TYR A 229 -3.72 14.95 4.17
C TYR A 229 -4.64 15.79 3.28
N GLU A 230 -5.90 16.00 3.70
CA GLU A 230 -6.89 16.88 3.07
C GLU A 230 -6.96 16.74 1.53
N GLY A 231 -7.09 15.50 1.03
CA GLY A 231 -7.21 15.22 -0.40
C GLY A 231 -5.91 15.29 -1.19
N LYS A 232 -4.78 15.30 -0.50
CA LYS A 232 -3.43 15.15 -1.05
C LYS A 232 -2.82 13.85 -0.57
N SER A 233 -1.97 13.24 -1.39
CA SER A 233 -1.16 12.08 -0.98
C SER A 233 0.23 12.12 -1.59
N LEU A 234 1.16 11.46 -0.91
CA LEU A 234 2.54 11.25 -1.35
C LEU A 234 2.85 9.76 -1.30
N HIS A 235 3.34 9.24 -2.41
CA HIS A 235 4.00 7.94 -2.46
C HIS A 235 5.50 8.16 -2.28
N ILE A 236 6.10 7.55 -1.26
CA ILE A 236 7.50 7.70 -0.93
C ILE A 236 8.12 6.31 -0.87
N VAL A 237 9.21 6.12 -1.61
CA VAL A 237 9.95 4.85 -1.69
C VAL A 237 11.39 5.10 -1.26
N ASN A 238 11.85 4.42 -0.23
CA ASN A 238 13.19 4.60 0.35
C ASN A 238 13.55 6.08 0.59
N GLY A 239 12.59 6.85 1.12
CA GLY A 239 12.76 8.28 1.43
C GLY A 239 12.68 9.22 0.22
N ASN A 240 12.50 8.71 -1.01
CA ASN A 240 12.34 9.52 -2.22
C ASN A 240 10.85 9.69 -2.54
N VAL A 241 10.40 10.91 -2.82
CA VAL A 241 9.04 11.17 -3.29
C VAL A 241 8.92 10.62 -4.70
N ALA A 242 8.23 9.49 -4.81
CA ALA A 242 7.97 8.84 -6.10
C ALA A 242 6.80 9.51 -6.83
N MET A 243 5.79 10.01 -6.08
CA MET A 243 4.65 10.68 -6.68
C MET A 243 3.93 11.58 -5.67
N ALA A 244 3.48 12.75 -6.14
CA ALA A 244 2.57 13.63 -5.40
C ALA A 244 1.24 13.73 -6.14
N LEU A 245 0.15 13.53 -5.41
CA LEU A 245 -1.22 13.52 -5.91
C LEU A 245 -2.07 14.51 -5.13
N GLN A 246 -2.99 15.17 -5.80
CA GLN A 246 -3.97 16.04 -5.14
C GLN A 246 -5.37 15.87 -5.73
N ASN A 247 -6.34 16.50 -5.09
CA ASN A 247 -7.73 16.48 -5.52
C ASN A 247 -8.26 15.04 -5.69
N LEU A 248 -8.00 14.21 -4.66
CA LEU A 248 -8.37 12.81 -4.61
C LEU A 248 -9.89 12.65 -4.62
N ARG A 249 -10.44 11.93 -5.63
CA ARG A 249 -11.89 11.81 -5.85
C ARG A 249 -12.22 10.56 -6.67
N TYR A 250 -13.49 10.28 -6.82
CA TYR A 250 -13.98 9.28 -7.78
C TYR A 250 -15.18 9.83 -8.56
N THR A 251 -15.43 9.25 -9.73
CA THR A 251 -16.58 9.58 -10.56
C THR A 251 -17.81 8.79 -10.11
N SER A 252 -18.88 9.50 -9.74
CA SER A 252 -20.21 8.94 -9.49
C SER A 252 -21.19 9.31 -10.61
N GLU A 253 -22.43 8.83 -10.54
CA GLU A 253 -23.50 9.23 -11.45
C GLU A 253 -23.89 10.71 -11.30
N GLN A 254 -23.72 11.27 -10.09
CA GLN A 254 -24.02 12.68 -9.80
C GLN A 254 -22.83 13.62 -9.99
N GLY A 255 -21.69 13.11 -10.41
CA GLY A 255 -20.44 13.87 -10.59
C GLY A 255 -19.31 13.35 -9.71
N ASP A 256 -18.28 14.17 -9.55
CA ASP A 256 -17.12 13.82 -8.78
C ASP A 256 -17.35 13.94 -7.28
N VAL A 257 -16.95 12.95 -6.53
CA VAL A 257 -17.06 12.87 -5.07
C VAL A 257 -15.66 12.79 -4.46
N PRO A 258 -15.30 13.64 -3.49
CA PRO A 258 -14.03 13.53 -2.79
C PRO A 258 -13.83 12.12 -2.17
N LEU A 259 -12.63 11.58 -2.31
CA LEU A 259 -12.23 10.29 -1.74
C LEU A 259 -10.99 10.50 -0.87
N ILE A 260 -11.21 11.04 0.32
CA ILE A 260 -10.18 11.54 1.23
C ILE A 260 -10.07 10.74 2.52
N GLU A 261 -10.85 9.68 2.62
CA GLU A 261 -10.91 8.75 3.74
C GLU A 261 -11.30 7.37 3.23
N GLY A 262 -10.80 6.32 3.87
CA GLY A 262 -11.16 4.94 3.56
C GLY A 262 -10.21 3.93 4.19
N ARG A 263 -10.43 2.68 3.85
CA ARG A 263 -9.62 1.55 4.33
C ARG A 263 -8.33 1.42 3.54
N LEU A 264 -7.39 0.68 4.11
CA LEU A 264 -6.17 0.24 3.45
C LEU A 264 -6.38 -1.18 2.93
N GLN A 265 -5.72 -1.53 1.81
CA GLN A 265 -5.62 -2.92 1.34
C GLN A 265 -4.16 -3.23 1.00
N LEU A 266 -3.73 -4.47 1.26
CA LEU A 266 -2.49 -5.04 0.74
C LEU A 266 -2.86 -6.20 -0.16
N GLN A 267 -2.35 -6.19 -1.39
CA GLN A 267 -2.76 -7.11 -2.44
C GLN A 267 -2.05 -8.46 -2.38
N SER A 268 -2.76 -9.49 -2.87
CA SER A 268 -2.21 -10.72 -3.41
C SER A 268 -2.48 -10.73 -4.91
N GLU A 269 -1.43 -10.72 -5.73
CA GLU A 269 -1.51 -10.58 -7.18
C GLU A 269 -0.56 -11.52 -7.93
N ALA A 270 -0.78 -12.83 -7.76
CA ALA A 270 -0.04 -13.89 -8.43
C ALA A 270 1.48 -13.90 -8.14
N GLY A 271 1.92 -13.21 -7.09
CA GLY A 271 3.31 -13.12 -6.65
C GLY A 271 3.44 -13.27 -5.14
N GLU A 272 4.49 -13.96 -4.70
CA GLU A 272 4.82 -14.07 -3.28
C GLU A 272 5.40 -12.75 -2.78
N VAL A 273 4.85 -12.20 -1.71
CA VAL A 273 5.32 -10.93 -1.12
C VAL A 273 5.24 -10.97 0.40
N PHE A 274 6.15 -10.25 1.03
CA PHE A 274 6.25 -10.12 2.48
C PHE A 274 6.15 -8.66 2.88
N TYR A 275 5.41 -8.36 3.97
CA TYR A 275 5.27 -7.04 4.54
C TYR A 275 5.60 -7.06 6.03
N LYS A 276 6.28 -6.03 6.53
CA LYS A 276 6.54 -5.85 7.97
C LYS A 276 6.56 -4.38 8.37
N GLY A 277 6.58 -4.13 9.68
CA GLY A 277 6.64 -2.77 10.22
C GLY A 277 5.48 -1.90 9.72
N ILE A 278 4.28 -2.48 9.58
CA ILE A 278 3.09 -1.76 9.12
C ILE A 278 2.59 -0.88 10.26
N GLU A 279 2.86 0.41 10.18
CA GLU A 279 2.56 1.36 11.23
C GLU A 279 1.92 2.63 10.68
N ILE A 280 0.96 3.16 11.43
CA ILE A 280 0.22 4.36 11.05
C ILE A 280 0.18 5.35 12.19
N ARG A 281 0.19 6.65 11.88
CA ARG A 281 -0.08 7.71 12.84
C ARG A 281 -0.97 8.78 12.21
N PRO A 282 -1.88 9.41 12.97
CA PRO A 282 -2.60 10.59 12.51
C PRO A 282 -1.64 11.76 12.33
N ILE A 283 -1.98 12.68 11.42
CA ILE A 283 -1.27 13.93 11.23
C ILE A 283 -2.27 15.10 11.16
N ASP A 284 -1.86 16.25 11.69
CA ASP A 284 -2.66 17.47 11.72
C ASP A 284 -2.29 18.45 10.59
N ALA A 285 -1.21 18.17 9.89
CA ALA A 285 -0.75 18.94 8.72
C ALA A 285 0.10 18.08 7.80
N MET A 286 0.17 18.45 6.52
CA MET A 286 1.22 17.95 5.62
C MET A 286 2.58 18.41 6.14
N PRO A 287 3.57 17.54 6.32
CA PRO A 287 4.89 17.93 6.77
C PRO A 287 5.51 19.00 5.86
N GLU A 288 6.11 20.04 6.43
CA GLU A 288 6.57 21.23 5.71
C GLU A 288 7.50 20.91 4.54
N GLN A 289 8.37 19.93 4.69
CA GLN A 289 9.31 19.48 3.65
C GLN A 289 8.64 18.99 2.37
N TYR A 290 7.36 18.61 2.43
CA TYR A 290 6.61 18.09 1.28
C TYR A 290 5.65 19.12 0.65
N LEU A 291 5.48 20.29 1.22
CA LEU A 291 4.61 21.32 0.66
C LEU A 291 5.01 21.73 -0.76
N PRO A 292 6.31 21.87 -1.10
CA PRO A 292 6.71 22.26 -2.46
C PRO A 292 6.24 21.33 -3.58
N TYR A 293 5.97 20.05 -3.29
CA TYR A 293 5.46 19.12 -4.30
C TYR A 293 4.03 19.43 -4.77
N PHE A 294 3.31 20.30 -4.07
CA PHE A 294 1.93 20.68 -4.34
C PHE A 294 1.77 22.13 -4.81
N GLU A 295 2.85 22.85 -5.00
CA GLU A 295 2.87 24.23 -5.52
C GLU A 295 2.78 24.29 -7.05
#